data_bd1e8e1c7134790a0a775d20231edc33
#
_entry.id   bd1e8e1c7134790a0a775d20231edc33
#
_cell.length_a   1.000
_cell.length_b   1.000
_cell.length_c   1.000
_cell.angle_alpha   90.00
_cell.angle_beta   90.00
_cell.angle_gamma   90.00
#
_symmetry.space_group_name_H-M   'P 1'
#
loop_
_entity.id
_entity.type
_entity.pdbx_description
1 polymer ?
#
loop_
_entity_poly.entity_id
_entity_poly.type
_entity_poly.pdbx_seq_one_letter_code
_entity_poly.pdbx_strand_id
1 'polypeptide(L)'
;LKFKFHSIVLYILLVILPTTGIGATFYSYHSYKMKQENKQVAHTVLFLYRDYLDHHLGEAISALEMLAKVVGTETGNINGMKEIVHDTDGNDARFSGLYYATPEGIITIASEGDQPPVDVSDRKYIQNALQTKKTTVSSVITDRVLGHQAIMIASPIFNKQKELSGLLLASLRFDYISSSLNAIKPQYHFEVTDKYDVVFLTDDNNETSDAHTNMLTTPLQRLDWKVSVSPLPIHQKTLNQWVAVECIATLFLMSILFLLAQYMLLKRQTKLERQQNELQKIELVGTFAASTAHEIRNPLTGIKGLVALLKEKYKDEQDQFYFSIIEQEIERINEIVSEFLILGKPTAIIEQTYDVRTILNEVALIIQSEANLHNIVFHLHLPDRPVHIRCSKDHMKQVVLNITKNAIEAMTFGDTLTIFVTNNETHAQLQIIDTGKGIPKHIQKHLFHPFFTNKDTGTGLGLVICKRIIEMYNGHIFINSIENEGTTVHIEIPLHIV
;
A
#
# COMPACT_ATOMS: atom_id res chain seq x y z
N LEU A 1 -21.76 -20.42 -14.81
CA LEU A 1 -22.45 -19.77 -13.68
C LEU A 1 -21.67 -19.92 -12.36
N LYS A 2 -21.14 -21.10 -12.02
CA LYS A 2 -20.35 -21.33 -10.78
C LYS A 2 -19.09 -20.42 -10.67
N PHE A 3 -18.38 -20.17 -11.76
CA PHE A 3 -17.16 -19.35 -11.76
C PHE A 3 -17.46 -17.87 -11.46
N LYS A 4 -18.54 -17.31 -12.01
CA LYS A 4 -18.99 -15.94 -11.71
C LYS A 4 -19.40 -15.76 -10.25
N PHE A 5 -20.06 -16.76 -9.66
CA PHE A 5 -20.50 -16.72 -8.28
C PHE A 5 -19.32 -16.69 -7.29
N HIS A 6 -18.29 -17.51 -7.52
CA HIS A 6 -17.06 -17.49 -6.70
C HIS A 6 -16.31 -16.16 -6.78
N SER A 7 -16.26 -15.54 -7.96
CA SER A 7 -15.60 -14.24 -8.15
C SER A 7 -16.32 -13.12 -7.40
N ILE A 8 -17.67 -13.13 -7.38
CA ILE A 8 -18.47 -12.16 -6.63
C ILE A 8 -18.29 -12.34 -5.12
N VAL A 9 -18.35 -13.56 -4.62
CA VAL A 9 -18.14 -13.86 -3.19
C VAL A 9 -16.74 -13.44 -2.76
N LEU A 10 -15.73 -13.71 -3.58
CA LEU A 10 -14.35 -13.33 -3.32
C LEU A 10 -14.15 -11.79 -3.31
N TYR A 11 -14.85 -11.07 -4.20
CA TYR A 11 -14.85 -9.61 -4.22
C TYR A 11 -15.49 -9.03 -2.96
N ILE A 12 -16.63 -9.57 -2.53
CA ILE A 12 -17.26 -9.14 -1.27
C ILE A 12 -16.33 -9.36 -0.08
N LEU A 13 -15.70 -10.54 0.00
CA LEU A 13 -14.82 -10.92 1.10
C LEU A 13 -13.50 -10.15 1.14
N LEU A 14 -12.89 -9.87 0.00
CA LEU A 14 -11.56 -9.26 -0.10
C LEU A 14 -11.59 -7.74 -0.32
N VAL A 15 -12.71 -7.20 -0.80
CA VAL A 15 -12.82 -5.76 -1.10
C VAL A 15 -13.86 -5.09 -0.18
N ILE A 16 -15.12 -5.54 -0.22
CA ILE A 16 -16.20 -4.84 0.50
C ILE A 16 -16.03 -4.98 2.03
N LEU A 17 -15.81 -6.18 2.53
CA LEU A 17 -15.74 -6.43 3.97
C LEU A 17 -14.52 -5.75 4.63
N PRO A 18 -13.30 -5.77 4.07
CA PRO A 18 -12.20 -4.96 4.61
C PRO A 18 -12.46 -3.45 4.51
N THR A 19 -13.07 -2.97 3.42
CA THR A 19 -13.39 -1.54 3.25
C THR A 19 -14.35 -1.05 4.33
N THR A 20 -15.37 -1.84 4.70
CA THR A 20 -16.29 -1.48 5.79
C THR A 20 -15.58 -1.46 7.15
N GLY A 21 -14.68 -2.40 7.41
CA GLY A 21 -13.86 -2.42 8.63
C GLY A 21 -12.94 -1.20 8.73
N ILE A 22 -12.27 -0.83 7.64
CA ILE A 22 -11.42 0.37 7.55
C ILE A 22 -12.27 1.64 7.73
N GLY A 23 -13.47 1.68 7.13
CA GLY A 23 -14.41 2.80 7.29
C GLY A 23 -14.83 3.01 8.75
N ALA A 24 -15.08 1.96 9.50
CA ALA A 24 -15.37 2.03 10.93
C ALA A 24 -14.19 2.59 11.75
N THR A 25 -12.95 2.22 11.39
CA THR A 25 -11.74 2.77 12.03
C THR A 25 -11.55 4.25 11.70
N PHE A 26 -11.78 4.67 10.46
CA PHE A 26 -11.74 6.08 10.06
C PHE A 26 -12.78 6.91 10.80
N TYR A 27 -14.02 6.41 10.89
CA TYR A 27 -15.07 7.07 11.65
C TYR A 27 -14.66 7.27 13.12
N SER A 28 -14.16 6.24 13.76
CA SER A 28 -13.70 6.29 15.15
C SER A 28 -12.54 7.28 15.33
N TYR A 29 -11.57 7.25 14.42
CA TYR A 29 -10.41 8.15 14.45
C TYR A 29 -10.79 9.62 14.27
N HIS A 30 -11.57 9.94 13.23
CA HIS A 30 -12.00 11.32 12.96
C HIS A 30 -12.94 11.85 14.04
N SER A 31 -13.85 11.02 14.54
CA SER A 31 -14.72 11.36 15.67
C SER A 31 -13.90 11.69 16.93
N TYR A 32 -12.92 10.88 17.26
CA TYR A 32 -12.02 11.13 18.39
C TYR A 32 -11.21 12.41 18.19
N LYS A 33 -10.63 12.58 17.01
CA LYS A 33 -9.81 13.77 16.68
C LYS A 33 -10.64 15.06 16.79
N MET A 34 -11.82 15.10 16.18
CA MET A 34 -12.73 16.26 16.26
C MET A 34 -13.15 16.58 17.69
N LYS A 35 -13.42 15.53 18.52
CA LYS A 35 -13.70 15.74 19.95
C LYS A 35 -12.55 16.41 20.67
N GLN A 36 -11.32 15.97 20.41
CA GLN A 36 -10.12 16.54 21.04
C GLN A 36 -9.89 18.00 20.60
N GLU A 37 -10.03 18.27 19.32
CA GLU A 37 -9.91 19.62 18.77
C GLU A 37 -10.97 20.57 19.38
N ASN A 38 -12.24 20.16 19.42
CA ASN A 38 -13.32 20.94 20.02
C ASN A 38 -13.06 21.18 21.53
N LYS A 39 -12.56 20.16 22.24
CA LYS A 39 -12.19 20.31 23.66
C LYS A 39 -11.02 21.27 23.85
N GLN A 40 -10.01 21.24 22.99
CA GLN A 40 -8.88 22.17 23.06
C GLN A 40 -9.31 23.64 22.80
N VAL A 41 -10.18 23.85 21.81
CA VAL A 41 -10.72 25.17 21.53
C VAL A 41 -11.60 25.65 22.70
N ALA A 42 -12.44 24.76 23.28
CA ALA A 42 -13.23 25.09 24.45
C ALA A 42 -12.37 25.49 25.67
N HIS A 43 -11.23 24.85 25.87
CA HIS A 43 -10.25 25.28 26.89
C HIS A 43 -9.74 26.70 26.65
N THR A 44 -9.43 27.05 25.42
CA THR A 44 -8.97 28.39 25.05
C THR A 44 -10.07 29.42 25.33
N VAL A 45 -11.32 29.10 24.97
CA VAL A 45 -12.48 29.98 25.23
C VAL A 45 -12.73 30.11 26.72
N LEU A 46 -12.62 29.01 27.48
CA LEU A 46 -12.75 29.04 28.94
C LEU A 46 -11.76 30.00 29.60
N PHE A 47 -10.50 29.98 29.17
CA PHE A 47 -9.48 30.90 29.67
C PHE A 47 -9.78 32.35 29.28
N LEU A 48 -10.30 32.61 28.07
CA LEU A 48 -10.72 33.96 27.67
C LEU A 48 -11.84 34.50 28.56
N TYR A 49 -12.84 33.67 28.86
CA TYR A 49 -13.92 34.09 29.75
C TYR A 49 -13.44 34.33 31.18
N ARG A 50 -12.60 33.44 31.72
CA ARG A 50 -11.98 33.61 33.03
C ARG A 50 -11.19 34.92 33.11
N ASP A 51 -10.27 35.14 32.16
CA ASP A 51 -9.38 36.31 32.16
C ASP A 51 -10.17 37.60 31.98
N TYR A 52 -11.24 37.57 31.16
CA TYR A 52 -12.15 38.70 31.03
C TYR A 52 -12.82 39.07 32.38
N LEU A 53 -13.41 38.08 33.05
CA LEU A 53 -14.06 38.28 34.35
C LEU A 53 -13.07 38.71 35.42
N ASP A 54 -11.93 38.04 35.56
CA ASP A 54 -10.90 38.39 36.53
C ASP A 54 -10.38 39.84 36.33
N HIS A 55 -10.21 40.25 35.06
CA HIS A 55 -9.77 41.58 34.71
C HIS A 55 -10.82 42.66 35.08
N HIS A 56 -12.04 42.48 34.57
CA HIS A 56 -13.10 43.48 34.80
C HIS A 56 -13.53 43.60 36.27
N LEU A 57 -13.69 42.47 36.97
CA LEU A 57 -13.99 42.47 38.39
C LEU A 57 -12.81 43.05 39.19
N GLY A 58 -11.57 42.69 38.79
CA GLY A 58 -10.37 43.20 39.44
C GLY A 58 -10.20 44.71 39.28
N GLU A 59 -10.50 45.24 38.11
CA GLU A 59 -10.50 46.69 37.88
C GLU A 59 -11.59 47.42 38.71
N ALA A 60 -12.82 46.84 38.74
CA ALA A 60 -13.90 47.41 39.52
C ALA A 60 -13.62 47.41 41.02
N ILE A 61 -13.08 46.31 41.54
CA ILE A 61 -12.67 46.22 42.96
C ILE A 61 -11.59 47.24 43.28
N SER A 62 -10.54 47.33 42.42
CA SER A 62 -9.44 48.26 42.64
C SER A 62 -9.87 49.75 42.57
N ALA A 63 -10.76 50.04 41.64
CA ALA A 63 -11.35 51.38 41.52
C ALA A 63 -12.16 51.77 42.79
N LEU A 64 -13.01 50.85 43.27
CA LEU A 64 -13.80 51.06 44.48
C LEU A 64 -12.93 51.19 45.72
N GLU A 65 -11.85 50.38 45.86
CA GLU A 65 -10.92 50.52 46.99
C GLU A 65 -10.17 51.85 46.97
N MET A 66 -9.82 52.35 45.76
CA MET A 66 -9.21 53.67 45.63
C MET A 66 -10.21 54.80 46.03
N LEU A 67 -11.46 54.71 45.55
CA LEU A 67 -12.52 55.62 45.90
C LEU A 67 -12.81 55.59 47.41
N ALA A 68 -12.88 54.39 48.01
CA ALA A 68 -13.09 54.28 49.47
C ALA A 68 -11.99 54.95 50.28
N LYS A 69 -10.74 54.95 49.82
CA LYS A 69 -9.67 55.77 50.47
C LYS A 69 -9.88 57.24 50.33
N VAL A 70 -10.32 57.72 49.16
CA VAL A 70 -10.60 59.14 48.93
C VAL A 70 -11.77 59.57 49.81
N VAL A 71 -12.91 58.89 49.82
CA VAL A 71 -14.06 59.13 50.65
C VAL A 71 -13.68 59.14 52.14
N GLY A 72 -12.75 58.29 52.56
CA GLY A 72 -12.21 58.20 53.91
C GLY A 72 -11.48 59.47 54.36
N THR A 73 -10.93 60.27 53.44
CA THR A 73 -10.33 61.62 53.78
C THR A 73 -11.33 62.64 54.07
N GLU A 74 -12.55 62.52 53.52
CA GLU A 74 -13.69 63.46 53.73
C GLU A 74 -14.65 63.01 54.85
N THR A 75 -14.25 62.03 55.64
CA THR A 75 -15.08 61.49 56.75
C THR A 75 -15.46 62.58 57.72
N GLY A 76 -16.77 62.86 57.85
CA GLY A 76 -17.33 63.99 58.59
C GLY A 76 -17.84 65.17 57.72
N ASN A 77 -17.55 65.18 56.42
CA ASN A 77 -18.07 66.13 55.44
C ASN A 77 -19.05 65.40 54.48
N ILE A 78 -20.33 65.35 54.89
CA ILE A 78 -21.38 64.66 54.12
C ILE A 78 -21.52 65.21 52.69
N ASN A 79 -21.34 66.49 52.50
CA ASN A 79 -21.46 67.15 51.19
C ASN A 79 -20.28 66.74 50.28
N GLY A 80 -19.05 66.67 50.79
CA GLY A 80 -17.90 66.24 50.04
C GLY A 80 -18.01 64.72 49.65
N MET A 81 -18.55 63.94 50.56
CA MET A 81 -18.80 62.49 50.25
C MET A 81 -19.89 62.34 49.18
N LYS A 82 -20.99 63.15 49.25
CA LYS A 82 -22.03 63.14 48.20
C LYS A 82 -21.47 63.55 46.85
N GLU A 83 -20.63 64.57 46.79
CA GLU A 83 -20.00 65.05 45.54
C GLU A 83 -19.13 63.98 44.90
N ILE A 84 -18.25 63.32 45.69
CA ILE A 84 -17.40 62.26 45.18
C ILE A 84 -18.22 61.05 44.65
N VAL A 85 -19.25 60.61 45.37
CA VAL A 85 -20.10 59.47 44.98
C VAL A 85 -20.89 59.81 43.71
N HIS A 86 -21.42 61.08 43.61
CA HIS A 86 -22.20 61.51 42.46
C HIS A 86 -21.36 61.70 41.18
N ASP A 87 -20.19 62.35 41.29
CA ASP A 87 -19.32 62.63 40.14
C ASP A 87 -18.74 61.38 39.54
N THR A 88 -18.52 60.33 40.36
CA THR A 88 -17.91 59.10 39.90
C THR A 88 -18.90 58.22 39.14
N ASP A 89 -20.17 58.18 39.52
CA ASP A 89 -21.21 57.36 38.90
C ASP A 89 -21.46 57.75 37.43
N GLY A 90 -21.46 59.08 37.15
CA GLY A 90 -21.67 59.58 35.79
C GLY A 90 -20.50 59.27 34.80
N ASN A 91 -19.31 58.91 35.28
CA ASN A 91 -18.10 58.80 34.51
C ASN A 91 -17.60 57.34 34.33
N ASP A 92 -18.14 56.35 35.04
CA ASP A 92 -17.72 54.97 34.97
C ASP A 92 -18.91 54.07 34.61
N ALA A 93 -18.96 53.65 33.34
CA ALA A 93 -20.03 52.80 32.78
C ALA A 93 -20.12 51.37 33.39
N ARG A 94 -19.17 50.99 34.22
CA ARG A 94 -19.18 49.71 34.91
C ARG A 94 -20.16 49.66 36.07
N PHE A 95 -20.37 50.81 36.71
CA PHE A 95 -21.24 50.89 37.85
C PHE A 95 -22.65 51.42 37.44
N SER A 96 -23.65 50.82 38.04
CA SER A 96 -25.03 51.30 37.94
C SER A 96 -25.43 52.16 39.14
N GLY A 97 -24.62 52.14 40.20
CA GLY A 97 -24.83 52.99 41.38
C GLY A 97 -23.66 52.84 42.36
N LEU A 98 -23.36 53.95 43.05
CA LEU A 98 -22.41 54.03 44.15
C LEU A 98 -23.14 54.47 45.39
N TYR A 99 -22.83 53.81 46.52
CA TYR A 99 -23.53 54.11 47.78
C TYR A 99 -22.53 54.19 48.94
N TYR A 100 -22.81 55.04 49.89
CA TYR A 100 -22.17 55.01 51.18
C TYR A 100 -23.11 54.39 52.21
N ALA A 101 -22.63 53.40 52.94
CA ALA A 101 -23.33 52.76 54.04
C ALA A 101 -22.60 52.96 55.37
N THR A 102 -23.36 53.24 56.43
CA THR A 102 -22.83 53.36 57.79
C THR A 102 -22.28 52.04 58.33
N PRO A 103 -21.48 52.01 59.40
CA PRO A 103 -21.01 50.77 60.04
C PRO A 103 -22.13 49.83 60.49
N GLU A 104 -23.36 50.32 60.67
CA GLU A 104 -24.56 49.55 61.01
C GLU A 104 -25.16 48.87 59.74
N GLY A 105 -24.67 49.20 58.54
CA GLY A 105 -25.17 48.63 57.28
C GLY A 105 -26.37 49.37 56.72
N ILE A 106 -26.49 50.71 56.98
CA ILE A 106 -27.57 51.55 56.46
C ILE A 106 -27.01 52.47 55.39
N ILE A 107 -27.50 52.34 54.13
CA ILE A 107 -27.18 53.26 53.03
C ILE A 107 -27.79 54.58 53.29
N THR A 108 -26.96 55.69 53.38
CA THR A 108 -27.39 57.05 53.66
C THR A 108 -27.05 58.01 52.53
N ILE A 109 -26.17 57.64 51.60
CA ILE A 109 -25.83 58.40 50.40
C ILE A 109 -25.90 57.46 49.20
N ALA A 110 -26.56 57.88 48.13
CA ALA A 110 -26.65 57.24 46.87
C ALA A 110 -26.25 58.15 45.71
N SER A 111 -25.64 57.67 44.66
CA SER A 111 -25.25 58.45 43.47
C SER A 111 -26.45 59.00 42.70
N GLU A 112 -27.56 58.32 42.70
CA GLU A 112 -28.80 58.75 42.00
C GLU A 112 -29.71 59.67 42.76
N GLY A 113 -29.16 60.49 43.68
CA GLY A 113 -29.89 61.51 44.38
C GLY A 113 -30.30 61.18 45.83
N ASP A 114 -31.11 62.05 46.47
CA ASP A 114 -31.51 61.89 47.87
C ASP A 114 -32.52 60.71 47.98
N GLN A 115 -32.08 59.55 48.39
CA GLN A 115 -32.88 58.37 48.66
C GLN A 115 -33.13 58.22 50.16
N PRO A 116 -34.28 57.64 50.58
CA PRO A 116 -34.49 57.33 52.01
C PRO A 116 -33.43 56.31 52.45
N PRO A 117 -33.04 56.27 53.72
CA PRO A 117 -32.09 55.32 54.22
C PRO A 117 -32.54 53.87 53.91
N VAL A 118 -31.66 53.07 53.32
CA VAL A 118 -31.93 51.64 52.93
C VAL A 118 -31.10 50.71 53.81
N ASP A 119 -31.77 49.82 54.53
CA ASP A 119 -31.11 48.85 55.36
C ASP A 119 -30.61 47.67 54.51
N VAL A 120 -29.28 47.40 54.55
CA VAL A 120 -28.60 46.28 53.88
C VAL A 120 -27.76 45.45 54.88
N SER A 121 -27.94 45.63 56.18
CA SER A 121 -27.20 44.94 57.22
C SER A 121 -27.37 43.44 57.28
N ASP A 122 -28.50 42.92 56.74
CA ASP A 122 -28.77 41.47 56.57
C ASP A 122 -27.99 40.79 55.45
N ARG A 123 -27.38 41.59 54.55
CA ARG A 123 -26.66 41.04 53.40
C ARG A 123 -25.30 40.50 53.79
N LYS A 124 -25.04 39.23 53.40
CA LYS A 124 -23.79 38.49 53.72
C LYS A 124 -22.52 39.22 53.27
N TYR A 125 -22.54 39.88 52.12
CA TYR A 125 -21.38 40.60 51.62
C TYR A 125 -21.07 41.83 52.47
N ILE A 126 -22.07 42.51 53.04
CA ILE A 126 -21.94 43.64 54.00
C ILE A 126 -21.34 43.09 55.31
N GLN A 127 -21.95 42.07 55.88
CA GLN A 127 -21.45 41.44 57.14
C GLN A 127 -20.01 41.00 57.01
N ASN A 128 -19.66 40.34 55.91
CA ASN A 128 -18.29 39.93 55.64
C ASN A 128 -17.32 41.11 55.51
N ALA A 129 -17.73 42.21 54.82
CA ALA A 129 -16.87 43.37 54.65
C ALA A 129 -16.61 44.03 56.01
N LEU A 130 -17.65 44.16 56.87
CA LEU A 130 -17.55 44.75 58.26
C LEU A 130 -16.65 43.85 59.13
N GLN A 131 -16.82 42.58 59.13
CA GLN A 131 -16.07 41.64 59.96
C GLN A 131 -14.60 41.49 59.51
N THR A 132 -14.37 41.26 58.20
CA THR A 132 -13.01 40.99 57.67
C THR A 132 -12.22 42.26 57.46
N LYS A 133 -12.88 43.39 57.40
CA LYS A 133 -12.31 44.69 57.02
C LYS A 133 -11.59 44.65 55.66
N LYS A 134 -12.12 43.85 54.75
CA LYS A 134 -11.62 43.67 53.39
C LYS A 134 -12.79 43.88 52.41
N THR A 135 -12.45 44.24 51.19
CA THR A 135 -13.40 44.31 50.10
C THR A 135 -14.03 42.95 49.86
N THR A 136 -15.34 42.90 49.74
CA THR A 136 -16.14 41.70 49.50
C THR A 136 -17.04 41.89 48.30
N VAL A 137 -17.34 40.79 47.59
CA VAL A 137 -18.20 40.77 46.39
C VAL A 137 -19.35 39.81 46.65
N SER A 138 -20.56 40.21 46.29
CA SER A 138 -21.75 39.35 46.35
C SER A 138 -21.82 38.45 45.13
N SER A 139 -22.63 37.35 45.18
CA SER A 139 -23.23 36.76 43.98
C SER A 139 -24.20 37.79 43.34
N VAL A 140 -24.85 37.42 42.25
CA VAL A 140 -25.89 38.26 41.66
C VAL A 140 -27.07 38.36 42.63
N ILE A 141 -27.41 39.60 42.99
CA ILE A 141 -28.52 39.89 43.90
C ILE A 141 -29.32 41.08 43.37
N THR A 142 -30.53 41.24 43.84
CA THR A 142 -31.31 42.47 43.57
C THR A 142 -30.73 43.61 44.39
N ASP A 143 -30.30 44.69 43.70
CA ASP A 143 -29.96 45.98 44.31
C ASP A 143 -31.20 46.56 44.97
N ARG A 144 -31.14 46.88 46.28
CA ARG A 144 -32.25 47.40 47.01
C ARG A 144 -32.57 48.89 46.74
N VAL A 145 -31.61 49.60 46.16
CA VAL A 145 -31.78 50.99 45.78
C VAL A 145 -32.39 51.14 44.41
N LEU A 146 -31.81 50.42 43.41
CA LEU A 146 -32.20 50.51 41.99
C LEU A 146 -33.17 49.45 41.51
N GLY A 147 -33.33 48.35 42.29
CA GLY A 147 -34.32 47.34 42.02
C GLY A 147 -33.95 46.36 40.91
N HIS A 148 -32.76 46.40 40.29
CA HIS A 148 -32.30 45.52 39.23
C HIS A 148 -31.30 44.50 39.77
N GLN A 149 -31.01 43.49 38.94
CA GLN A 149 -29.98 42.45 39.20
C GLN A 149 -28.59 43.06 39.08
N ALA A 150 -27.77 42.91 40.12
CA ALA A 150 -26.42 43.45 40.15
C ALA A 150 -25.48 42.58 40.97
N ILE A 151 -24.18 42.74 40.72
CA ILE A 151 -23.11 42.23 41.55
C ILE A 151 -22.67 43.37 42.44
N MET A 152 -22.86 43.22 43.75
CA MET A 152 -22.52 44.28 44.71
C MET A 152 -21.11 44.06 45.24
N ILE A 153 -20.31 45.14 45.21
CA ILE A 153 -18.99 45.19 45.83
C ILE A 153 -19.08 46.08 47.04
N ALA A 154 -18.55 45.64 48.20
CA ALA A 154 -18.48 46.49 49.44
C ALA A 154 -17.00 46.64 49.83
N SER A 155 -16.53 47.85 49.86
CA SER A 155 -15.17 48.22 50.29
C SER A 155 -15.22 49.07 51.60
N PRO A 156 -14.47 48.69 52.64
CA PRO A 156 -14.44 49.37 53.91
C PRO A 156 -13.77 50.74 53.78
N ILE A 157 -14.39 51.75 54.40
CA ILE A 157 -13.87 53.10 54.49
C ILE A 157 -13.25 53.31 55.88
N PHE A 158 -12.01 53.74 55.88
CA PHE A 158 -11.28 54.06 57.09
C PHE A 158 -11.07 55.57 57.22
N ASN A 159 -11.34 56.12 58.40
CA ASN A 159 -11.05 57.52 58.71
C ASN A 159 -9.54 57.78 58.85
N LYS A 160 -9.15 59.03 59.06
CA LYS A 160 -7.74 59.45 59.24
C LYS A 160 -7.06 58.76 60.45
N GLN A 161 -7.84 58.28 61.43
CA GLN A 161 -7.40 57.52 62.59
C GLN A 161 -7.31 56.03 62.32
N LYS A 162 -7.58 55.53 61.09
CA LYS A 162 -7.64 54.10 60.70
C LYS A 162 -8.80 53.35 61.36
N GLU A 163 -9.82 53.99 61.84
CA GLU A 163 -11.04 53.36 62.35
C GLU A 163 -12.05 53.20 61.21
N LEU A 164 -12.84 52.11 61.25
CA LEU A 164 -13.86 51.82 60.27
C LEU A 164 -14.98 52.88 60.36
N SER A 165 -15.16 53.68 59.34
CA SER A 165 -16.16 54.78 59.27
C SER A 165 -17.41 54.39 58.48
N GLY A 166 -17.36 53.32 57.68
CA GLY A 166 -18.46 52.85 56.88
C GLY A 166 -18.01 51.98 55.75
N LEU A 167 -18.86 51.73 54.79
CA LEU A 167 -18.60 50.97 53.58
C LEU A 167 -18.94 51.81 52.34
N LEU A 168 -18.07 51.76 51.31
CA LEU A 168 -18.41 52.20 49.97
C LEU A 168 -18.91 50.99 49.20
N LEU A 169 -20.12 51.08 48.66
CA LEU A 169 -20.77 50.03 47.91
C LEU A 169 -20.82 50.41 46.44
N ALA A 170 -20.58 49.46 45.56
CA ALA A 170 -20.78 49.62 44.12
C ALA A 170 -21.71 48.53 43.59
N SER A 171 -22.66 48.95 42.79
CA SER A 171 -23.56 48.10 42.04
C SER A 171 -22.98 47.96 40.66
N LEU A 172 -22.43 46.73 40.31
CA LEU A 172 -21.93 46.44 38.98
C LEU A 172 -23.09 46.07 38.04
N ARG A 173 -23.05 46.60 36.83
CA ARG A 173 -24.03 46.30 35.76
C ARG A 173 -23.91 44.87 35.28
N PHE A 174 -24.83 44.03 35.74
CA PHE A 174 -24.90 42.62 35.40
C PHE A 174 -25.18 42.41 33.90
N ASP A 175 -26.08 43.20 33.30
CA ASP A 175 -26.41 43.22 31.88
C ASP A 175 -25.17 43.49 30.99
N TYR A 176 -24.29 44.40 31.44
CA TYR A 176 -23.05 44.72 30.75
C TYR A 176 -22.08 43.54 30.74
N ILE A 177 -21.87 42.86 31.86
CA ILE A 177 -21.01 41.69 31.97
C ILE A 177 -21.57 40.53 31.11
N SER A 178 -22.87 40.28 31.22
CA SER A 178 -23.53 39.20 30.45
C SER A 178 -23.43 39.44 28.94
N SER A 179 -23.78 40.65 28.47
CA SER A 179 -23.73 40.98 27.05
C SER A 179 -22.29 40.94 26.49
N SER A 180 -21.31 41.34 27.27
CA SER A 180 -19.90 41.29 26.86
C SER A 180 -19.37 39.88 26.77
N LEU A 181 -19.71 38.98 27.70
CA LEU A 181 -19.35 37.57 27.64
C LEU A 181 -20.00 36.88 26.42
N ASN A 182 -21.29 37.15 26.17
CA ASN A 182 -22.00 36.65 25.00
C ASN A 182 -21.37 37.13 23.68
N ALA A 183 -20.78 38.31 23.64
CA ALA A 183 -20.13 38.86 22.46
C ALA A 183 -18.75 38.22 22.16
N ILE A 184 -18.05 37.66 23.15
CA ILE A 184 -16.71 37.07 22.97
C ILE A 184 -16.76 35.84 22.02
N LYS A 185 -17.62 34.86 22.29
CA LYS A 185 -17.81 33.63 21.50
C LYS A 185 -19.25 33.14 21.62
N PRO A 186 -20.21 33.75 20.93
CA PRO A 186 -21.65 33.49 21.10
C PRO A 186 -22.11 32.07 20.79
N GLN A 187 -21.24 31.25 20.16
CA GLN A 187 -21.52 29.87 19.82
C GLN A 187 -21.22 28.86 20.96
N TYR A 188 -20.55 29.32 22.03
CA TYR A 188 -20.20 28.46 23.16
C TYR A 188 -21.17 28.71 24.31
N HIS A 189 -21.73 27.62 24.84
CA HIS A 189 -22.49 27.69 26.07
C HIS A 189 -21.54 27.85 27.26
N PHE A 190 -21.82 28.84 28.13
CA PHE A 190 -21.04 29.08 29.33
C PHE A 190 -21.95 29.24 30.55
N GLU A 191 -21.39 28.91 31.71
CA GLU A 191 -22.02 29.15 33.02
C GLU A 191 -21.00 29.74 33.98
N VAL A 192 -21.46 30.66 34.78
CA VAL A 192 -20.68 31.17 35.92
C VAL A 192 -21.43 30.80 37.21
N THR A 193 -20.72 30.10 38.10
CA THR A 193 -21.24 29.63 39.38
C THR A 193 -20.56 30.34 40.53
N ASP A 194 -21.27 30.53 41.61
CA ASP A 194 -20.72 31.01 42.88
C ASP A 194 -20.02 29.88 43.67
N LYS A 195 -19.56 30.22 44.88
CA LYS A 195 -18.91 29.24 45.80
C LYS A 195 -19.82 28.12 46.28
N TYR A 196 -21.12 28.22 46.04
CA TYR A 196 -22.12 27.17 46.37
C TYR A 196 -22.57 26.38 45.15
N ASP A 197 -21.86 26.54 44.01
CA ASP A 197 -22.19 25.98 42.71
C ASP A 197 -23.57 26.39 42.17
N VAL A 198 -24.07 27.53 42.58
CA VAL A 198 -25.32 28.11 42.06
C VAL A 198 -24.97 28.91 40.79
N VAL A 199 -25.60 28.52 39.67
CA VAL A 199 -25.46 29.24 38.39
C VAL A 199 -26.18 30.59 38.50
N PHE A 200 -25.47 31.67 38.26
CA PHE A 200 -26.07 33.02 38.31
C PHE A 200 -25.88 33.81 36.99
N LEU A 201 -25.03 33.27 36.10
CA LEU A 201 -24.82 33.87 34.78
C LEU A 201 -24.65 32.75 33.76
N THR A 202 -25.42 32.83 32.68
CA THR A 202 -25.39 31.88 31.56
C THR A 202 -25.75 32.62 30.26
N ASP A 203 -25.46 32.03 29.13
CA ASP A 203 -25.92 32.51 27.83
C ASP A 203 -27.42 32.21 27.64
N ASP A 204 -28.15 33.13 27.05
CA ASP A 204 -29.61 33.03 26.83
C ASP A 204 -30.01 32.01 25.73
N ASN A 205 -29.04 31.37 25.08
CA ASN A 205 -29.28 30.77 23.75
C ASN A 205 -29.40 29.23 23.69
N ASN A 206 -29.22 28.45 24.77
CA ASN A 206 -29.23 27.01 24.61
C ASN A 206 -29.78 26.21 25.81
N GLU A 207 -31.06 25.95 25.79
CA GLU A 207 -31.67 24.82 26.54
C GLU A 207 -31.45 23.49 25.83
N THR A 208 -30.20 23.05 25.53
CA THR A 208 -29.97 21.66 25.11
C THR A 208 -29.49 20.87 26.31
N SER A 209 -30.31 19.94 26.74
CA SER A 209 -30.11 19.08 27.93
C SER A 209 -28.74 18.31 27.93
N ASP A 210 -28.08 18.24 26.82
CA ASP A 210 -26.77 17.57 26.67
C ASP A 210 -25.56 18.48 26.98
N ALA A 211 -25.77 19.81 27.11
CA ALA A 211 -24.69 20.76 27.35
C ALA A 211 -24.05 20.61 28.74
N HIS A 212 -24.83 20.17 29.74
CA HIS A 212 -24.38 20.07 31.13
C HIS A 212 -23.44 18.90 31.45
N THR A 213 -23.32 17.88 30.60
CA THR A 213 -22.64 16.64 30.97
C THR A 213 -21.12 16.62 30.76
N ASN A 214 -20.53 17.59 30.06
CA ASN A 214 -19.11 17.62 29.74
C ASN A 214 -18.46 19.03 29.80
N MET A 215 -18.93 19.88 30.69
CA MET A 215 -18.38 21.23 30.80
C MET A 215 -16.96 21.24 31.36
N LEU A 216 -16.13 22.07 30.76
CA LEU A 216 -14.80 22.39 31.26
C LEU A 216 -14.91 23.54 32.27
N THR A 217 -14.38 23.36 33.45
CA THR A 217 -14.54 24.35 34.55
C THR A 217 -13.18 24.83 35.03
N THR A 218 -13.08 26.13 35.33
CA THR A 218 -11.90 26.74 35.96
C THR A 218 -12.35 27.76 37.01
N PRO A 219 -11.66 27.86 38.17
CA PRO A 219 -11.94 28.89 39.13
C PRO A 219 -11.40 30.26 38.69
N LEU A 220 -12.05 31.35 39.11
CA LEU A 220 -11.51 32.68 39.02
C LEU A 220 -10.36 32.84 40.03
N GLN A 221 -9.44 33.80 39.78
CA GLN A 221 -8.28 34.02 40.65
C GLN A 221 -8.61 34.87 41.89
N ARG A 222 -9.56 35.77 41.76
CA ARG A 222 -9.88 36.80 42.79
C ARG A 222 -11.12 36.49 43.60
N LEU A 223 -12.00 35.69 43.07
CA LEU A 223 -13.27 35.34 43.69
C LEU A 223 -13.47 33.83 43.72
N ASP A 224 -14.20 33.34 44.72
CA ASP A 224 -14.57 31.92 44.84
C ASP A 224 -15.67 31.53 43.82
N TRP A 225 -15.54 31.99 42.58
CA TRP A 225 -16.45 31.70 41.49
C TRP A 225 -15.77 30.79 40.50
N LYS A 226 -16.58 30.08 39.72
CA LYS A 226 -16.10 29.19 38.69
C LYS A 226 -16.76 29.55 37.36
N VAL A 227 -16.00 29.45 36.28
CA VAL A 227 -16.51 29.56 34.92
C VAL A 227 -16.45 28.20 34.28
N SER A 228 -17.52 27.83 33.60
CA SER A 228 -17.65 26.56 32.88
C SER A 228 -18.01 26.83 31.41
N VAL A 229 -17.45 26.06 30.49
CA VAL A 229 -17.75 26.17 29.05
C VAL A 229 -17.98 24.77 28.47
N SER A 230 -19.01 24.61 27.66
CA SER A 230 -19.31 23.37 26.96
C SER A 230 -18.54 23.31 25.63
N PRO A 231 -17.83 22.19 25.33
CA PRO A 231 -17.28 21.97 24.01
C PRO A 231 -18.39 21.89 22.96
N LEU A 232 -18.11 22.41 21.76
CA LEU A 232 -19.05 22.31 20.65
C LEU A 232 -19.30 20.84 20.26
N PRO A 233 -20.52 20.47 19.88
CA PRO A 233 -20.83 19.16 19.37
C PRO A 233 -20.10 18.89 18.06
N ILE A 234 -19.89 17.61 17.73
CA ILE A 234 -19.30 17.23 16.45
C ILE A 234 -20.28 17.54 15.32
N HIS A 235 -19.81 18.22 14.30
CA HIS A 235 -20.56 18.39 13.05
C HIS A 235 -20.66 17.06 12.29
N GLN A 236 -21.74 16.30 12.56
CA GLN A 236 -21.96 14.98 12.01
C GLN A 236 -21.89 14.93 10.46
N LYS A 237 -22.38 15.98 9.79
CA LYS A 237 -22.34 16.08 8.33
C LYS A 237 -20.89 16.14 7.81
N THR A 238 -20.05 16.93 8.45
CA THR A 238 -18.63 17.05 8.07
C THR A 238 -17.87 15.76 8.34
N LEU A 239 -18.11 15.12 9.49
CA LEU A 239 -17.52 13.81 9.82
C LEU A 239 -17.90 12.76 8.77
N ASN A 240 -19.17 12.65 8.42
CA ASN A 240 -19.65 11.69 7.43
C ASN A 240 -19.07 11.96 6.02
N GLN A 241 -18.88 13.22 5.64
CA GLN A 241 -18.25 13.57 4.36
C GLN A 241 -16.79 13.11 4.28
N TRP A 242 -15.99 13.37 5.31
CA TRP A 242 -14.59 12.92 5.36
C TRP A 242 -14.49 11.40 5.29
N VAL A 243 -15.27 10.69 6.12
CA VAL A 243 -15.29 9.24 6.13
C VAL A 243 -15.75 8.66 4.79
N ALA A 244 -16.76 9.27 4.14
CA ALA A 244 -17.24 8.82 2.84
C ALA A 244 -16.15 8.94 1.75
N VAL A 245 -15.41 10.05 1.70
CA VAL A 245 -14.31 10.25 0.74
C VAL A 245 -13.22 9.19 0.92
N GLU A 246 -12.81 8.93 2.17
CA GLU A 246 -11.79 7.92 2.48
C GLU A 246 -12.28 6.50 2.17
N CYS A 247 -13.53 6.18 2.45
CA CYS A 247 -14.14 4.88 2.10
C CYS A 247 -14.19 4.67 0.58
N ILE A 248 -14.56 5.70 -0.20
CA ILE A 248 -14.59 5.64 -1.67
C ILE A 248 -13.16 5.43 -2.21
N ALA A 249 -12.17 6.17 -1.72
CA ALA A 249 -10.78 6.03 -2.12
C ALA A 249 -10.23 4.62 -1.80
N THR A 250 -10.53 4.11 -0.62
CA THR A 250 -10.12 2.76 -0.17
C THR A 250 -10.78 1.68 -1.02
N LEU A 251 -12.08 1.80 -1.29
CA LEU A 251 -12.82 0.87 -2.15
C LEU A 251 -12.22 0.83 -3.56
N PHE A 252 -11.91 1.99 -4.12
CA PHE A 252 -11.27 2.09 -5.44
C PHE A 252 -9.90 1.42 -5.49
N LEU A 253 -9.05 1.69 -4.49
CA LEU A 253 -7.73 1.07 -4.38
C LEU A 253 -7.81 -0.45 -4.24
N MET A 254 -8.68 -0.96 -3.35
CA MET A 254 -8.87 -2.40 -3.15
C MET A 254 -9.43 -3.08 -4.39
N SER A 255 -10.32 -2.41 -5.14
CA SER A 255 -10.84 -2.92 -6.42
C SER A 255 -9.75 -3.05 -7.48
N ILE A 256 -8.86 -2.07 -7.60
CA ILE A 256 -7.70 -2.14 -8.52
C ILE A 256 -6.78 -3.30 -8.13
N LEU A 257 -6.44 -3.46 -6.86
CA LEU A 257 -5.60 -4.56 -6.38
C LEU A 257 -6.22 -5.92 -6.66
N PHE A 258 -7.54 -6.05 -6.45
CA PHE A 258 -8.28 -7.27 -6.78
C PHE A 258 -8.23 -7.59 -8.28
N LEU A 259 -8.45 -6.61 -9.15
CA LEU A 259 -8.37 -6.78 -10.61
C LEU A 259 -6.96 -7.17 -11.07
N LEU A 260 -5.93 -6.54 -10.50
CA LEU A 260 -4.53 -6.91 -10.78
C LEU A 260 -4.21 -8.35 -10.38
N ALA A 261 -4.67 -8.78 -9.21
CA ALA A 261 -4.50 -10.15 -8.75
C ALA A 261 -5.21 -11.15 -9.69
N GLN A 262 -6.44 -10.88 -10.08
CA GLN A 262 -7.20 -11.68 -11.04
C GLN A 262 -6.49 -11.75 -12.41
N TYR A 263 -5.98 -10.64 -12.90
CA TYR A 263 -5.21 -10.59 -14.15
C TYR A 263 -3.94 -11.45 -14.09
N MET A 264 -3.19 -11.38 -12.98
CA MET A 264 -1.97 -12.20 -12.80
C MET A 264 -2.29 -13.69 -12.76
N LEU A 265 -3.36 -14.08 -12.05
CA LEU A 265 -3.81 -15.47 -11.98
C LEU A 265 -4.22 -15.98 -13.37
N LEU A 266 -5.01 -15.23 -14.10
CA LEU A 266 -5.43 -15.58 -15.46
C LEU A 266 -4.24 -15.74 -16.41
N LYS A 267 -3.29 -14.79 -16.37
CA LYS A 267 -2.06 -14.86 -17.19
C LYS A 267 -1.23 -16.11 -16.87
N ARG A 268 -1.18 -16.50 -15.59
CA ARG A 268 -0.48 -17.73 -15.17
C ARG A 268 -1.19 -18.99 -15.70
N GLN A 269 -2.51 -19.05 -15.60
CA GLN A 269 -3.31 -20.16 -16.11
C GLN A 269 -3.15 -20.35 -17.63
N THR A 270 -3.28 -19.25 -18.40
CA THR A 270 -3.12 -19.33 -19.87
C THR A 270 -1.73 -19.76 -20.30
N LYS A 271 -0.69 -19.39 -19.53
CA LYS A 271 0.68 -19.88 -19.79
C LYS A 271 0.81 -21.39 -19.56
N LEU A 272 0.24 -21.90 -18.48
CA LEU A 272 0.25 -23.33 -18.16
C LEU A 272 -0.55 -24.14 -19.19
N GLU A 273 -1.73 -23.68 -19.58
CA GLU A 273 -2.55 -24.33 -20.62
C GLU A 273 -1.84 -24.40 -21.96
N ARG A 274 -1.11 -23.34 -22.36
CA ARG A 274 -0.30 -23.36 -23.60
C ARG A 274 0.79 -24.41 -23.53
N GLN A 275 1.51 -24.50 -22.42
CA GLN A 275 2.56 -25.51 -22.23
C GLN A 275 1.98 -26.95 -22.28
N GLN A 276 0.85 -27.17 -21.63
CA GLN A 276 0.16 -28.48 -21.66
C GLN A 276 -0.30 -28.84 -23.08
N ASN A 277 -0.87 -27.90 -23.82
CA ASN A 277 -1.30 -28.11 -25.19
C ASN A 277 -0.13 -28.44 -26.13
N GLU A 278 1.04 -27.82 -25.95
CA GLU A 278 2.25 -28.13 -26.73
C GLU A 278 2.75 -29.54 -26.43
N LEU A 279 2.79 -29.92 -25.15
CA LEU A 279 3.17 -31.31 -24.77
C LEU A 279 2.20 -32.34 -25.32
N GLN A 280 0.89 -32.11 -25.26
CA GLN A 280 -0.12 -33.01 -25.82
C GLN A 280 0.01 -33.15 -27.33
N LYS A 281 0.31 -32.06 -28.07
CA LYS A 281 0.57 -32.15 -29.52
C LYS A 281 1.75 -33.05 -29.85
N ILE A 282 2.86 -32.94 -29.10
CA ILE A 282 4.05 -33.77 -29.27
C ILE A 282 3.72 -35.23 -28.95
N GLU A 283 2.97 -35.51 -27.91
CA GLU A 283 2.54 -36.86 -27.51
C GLU A 283 1.64 -37.51 -28.56
N LEU A 284 0.67 -36.76 -29.13
CA LEU A 284 -0.18 -37.24 -30.22
C LEU A 284 0.63 -37.58 -31.46
N VAL A 285 1.53 -36.69 -31.90
CA VAL A 285 2.42 -36.93 -33.04
C VAL A 285 3.23 -38.20 -32.80
N GLY A 286 3.71 -38.39 -31.61
CA GLY A 286 4.47 -39.57 -31.24
C GLY A 286 3.68 -40.86 -31.26
N THR A 287 2.45 -40.85 -30.80
CA THR A 287 1.61 -42.06 -30.83
C THR A 287 1.24 -42.43 -32.26
N PHE A 288 0.94 -41.48 -33.11
CA PHE A 288 0.70 -41.71 -34.55
C PHE A 288 1.96 -42.18 -35.24
N ALA A 289 3.13 -41.63 -34.91
CA ALA A 289 4.41 -42.04 -35.50
C ALA A 289 4.69 -43.53 -35.27
N ALA A 290 4.50 -44.03 -34.07
CA ALA A 290 4.76 -45.44 -33.73
C ALA A 290 3.88 -46.41 -34.51
N SER A 291 2.59 -46.14 -34.63
CA SER A 291 1.65 -46.96 -35.41
C SER A 291 1.95 -46.94 -36.91
N THR A 292 2.08 -45.73 -37.45
CA THR A 292 2.30 -45.52 -38.88
C THR A 292 3.66 -46.08 -39.38
N ALA A 293 4.69 -45.96 -38.56
CA ALA A 293 6.03 -46.45 -38.91
C ALA A 293 6.08 -47.98 -39.12
N HIS A 294 5.38 -48.76 -38.29
CA HIS A 294 5.26 -50.21 -38.49
C HIS A 294 4.48 -50.54 -39.78
N GLU A 295 3.41 -49.79 -40.07
CA GLU A 295 2.61 -49.97 -41.26
C GLU A 295 3.34 -49.56 -42.55
N ILE A 296 4.26 -48.59 -42.50
CA ILE A 296 5.10 -48.17 -43.63
C ILE A 296 6.27 -49.14 -43.83
N ARG A 297 6.92 -49.61 -42.77
CA ARG A 297 8.07 -50.52 -42.86
C ARG A 297 7.70 -51.87 -43.52
N ASN A 298 6.49 -52.36 -43.27
CA ASN A 298 6.03 -53.64 -43.83
C ASN A 298 6.02 -53.64 -45.37
N PRO A 299 5.36 -52.71 -46.09
CA PRO A 299 5.39 -52.66 -47.55
C PRO A 299 6.79 -52.37 -48.11
N LEU A 300 7.59 -51.51 -47.43
CA LEU A 300 8.95 -51.22 -47.86
C LEU A 300 9.85 -52.48 -47.83
N THR A 301 9.69 -53.31 -46.81
CA THR A 301 10.39 -54.60 -46.75
C THR A 301 10.00 -55.52 -47.90
N GLY A 302 8.71 -55.55 -48.25
CA GLY A 302 8.24 -56.29 -49.42
C GLY A 302 8.80 -55.76 -50.73
N ILE A 303 8.81 -54.39 -50.91
CA ILE A 303 9.38 -53.76 -52.13
C ILE A 303 10.89 -54.04 -52.22
N LYS A 304 11.64 -53.90 -51.08
CA LYS A 304 13.08 -54.20 -51.03
C LYS A 304 13.37 -55.64 -51.44
N GLY A 305 12.54 -56.62 -50.98
CA GLY A 305 12.67 -58.05 -51.38
C GLY A 305 12.41 -58.23 -52.87
N LEU A 306 11.41 -57.62 -53.46
CA LEU A 306 11.12 -57.69 -54.89
C LEU A 306 12.23 -57.08 -55.76
N VAL A 307 12.75 -55.93 -55.35
CA VAL A 307 13.88 -55.25 -56.02
C VAL A 307 15.11 -56.11 -55.99
N ALA A 308 15.41 -56.77 -54.87
CA ALA A 308 16.55 -57.76 -54.77
C ALA A 308 16.39 -58.92 -55.72
N LEU A 309 15.18 -59.50 -55.84
CA LEU A 309 14.91 -60.60 -56.83
C LEU A 309 15.04 -60.10 -58.27
N LEU A 310 14.56 -58.93 -58.57
CA LEU A 310 14.69 -58.32 -59.93
C LEU A 310 16.16 -58.02 -60.25
N LYS A 311 16.94 -57.56 -59.35
CA LYS A 311 18.36 -57.24 -59.44
C LYS A 311 19.19 -58.55 -59.70
N GLU A 312 18.74 -59.65 -59.13
CA GLU A 312 19.36 -60.97 -59.39
C GLU A 312 19.01 -61.49 -60.80
N LYS A 313 17.80 -61.23 -61.27
CA LYS A 313 17.29 -61.70 -62.56
C LYS A 313 17.80 -60.89 -63.76
N TYR A 314 17.85 -59.57 -63.62
CA TYR A 314 18.23 -58.64 -64.68
C TYR A 314 19.64 -58.11 -64.46
N LYS A 315 20.62 -58.48 -65.26
CA LYS A 315 22.06 -58.20 -65.09
C LYS A 315 22.57 -57.08 -65.99
N ASP A 316 21.69 -56.48 -66.79
CA ASP A 316 22.06 -55.35 -67.64
C ASP A 316 22.49 -54.12 -66.80
N GLU A 317 23.50 -53.39 -67.22
CA GLU A 317 24.15 -52.33 -66.48
C GLU A 317 23.16 -51.15 -66.19
N GLN A 318 22.27 -50.93 -67.14
CA GLN A 318 21.23 -49.85 -66.99
C GLN A 318 20.17 -50.28 -66.02
N ASP A 319 19.72 -51.58 -66.02
CA ASP A 319 18.76 -52.10 -65.04
C ASP A 319 19.35 -52.08 -63.61
N GLN A 320 20.61 -52.48 -63.47
CA GLN A 320 21.30 -52.42 -62.17
C GLN A 320 21.41 -50.98 -61.61
N PHE A 321 21.64 -50.04 -62.48
CA PHE A 321 21.60 -48.59 -62.07
C PHE A 321 20.23 -48.16 -61.52
N TYR A 322 19.13 -48.53 -62.23
CA TYR A 322 17.79 -48.21 -61.72
C TYR A 322 17.49 -48.94 -60.42
N PHE A 323 17.86 -50.16 -60.24
CA PHE A 323 17.67 -50.90 -58.99
C PHE A 323 18.46 -50.26 -57.82
N SER A 324 19.65 -49.73 -58.09
CA SER A 324 20.44 -49.03 -57.07
C SER A 324 19.77 -47.75 -56.61
N ILE A 325 19.13 -46.96 -57.50
CA ILE A 325 18.37 -45.79 -57.18
C ILE A 325 17.15 -46.14 -56.31
N ILE A 326 16.42 -47.18 -56.68
CA ILE A 326 15.25 -47.63 -55.89
C ILE A 326 15.69 -48.12 -54.52
N GLU A 327 16.78 -48.87 -54.39
CA GLU A 327 17.33 -49.29 -53.10
C GLU A 327 17.70 -48.04 -52.22
N GLN A 328 18.35 -47.06 -52.81
CA GLN A 328 18.68 -45.82 -52.10
C GLN A 328 17.43 -45.07 -51.60
N GLU A 329 16.38 -45.00 -52.41
CA GLU A 329 15.17 -44.31 -51.99
C GLU A 329 14.39 -45.11 -50.93
N ILE A 330 14.37 -46.44 -50.98
CA ILE A 330 13.80 -47.27 -49.92
C ILE A 330 14.55 -47.09 -48.60
N GLU A 331 15.89 -47.04 -48.64
CA GLU A 331 16.73 -46.81 -47.46
C GLU A 331 16.44 -45.41 -46.87
N ARG A 332 16.34 -44.38 -47.72
CA ARG A 332 15.98 -43.00 -47.33
C ARG A 332 14.63 -42.94 -46.64
N ILE A 333 13.60 -43.65 -47.17
CA ILE A 333 12.28 -43.70 -46.55
C ILE A 333 12.38 -44.38 -45.16
N ASN A 334 13.15 -45.47 -45.07
CA ASN A 334 13.36 -46.15 -43.77
C ASN A 334 14.05 -45.28 -42.74
N GLU A 335 15.01 -44.42 -43.13
CA GLU A 335 15.63 -43.42 -42.26
C GLU A 335 14.61 -42.43 -41.76
N ILE A 336 13.80 -41.84 -42.65
CA ILE A 336 12.74 -40.87 -42.29
C ILE A 336 11.73 -41.49 -41.30
N VAL A 337 11.30 -42.75 -41.57
CA VAL A 337 10.39 -43.47 -40.68
C VAL A 337 11.03 -43.75 -39.31
N SER A 338 12.33 -44.06 -39.27
CA SER A 338 13.06 -44.26 -38.02
C SER A 338 13.24 -42.99 -37.23
N GLU A 339 13.52 -41.87 -37.90
CA GLU A 339 13.53 -40.54 -37.31
C GLU A 339 12.17 -40.14 -36.68
N PHE A 340 11.07 -40.48 -37.38
CA PHE A 340 9.72 -40.22 -36.92
C PHE A 340 9.35 -41.02 -35.66
N LEU A 341 9.84 -42.28 -35.55
CA LEU A 341 9.65 -43.13 -34.37
C LEU A 341 10.28 -42.59 -33.09
N ILE A 342 11.46 -41.97 -33.19
CA ILE A 342 12.15 -41.39 -32.03
C ILE A 342 11.36 -40.26 -31.41
N LEU A 343 10.53 -39.55 -32.17
CA LEU A 343 9.62 -38.52 -31.63
C LEU A 343 8.50 -39.14 -30.78
N GLY A 344 8.07 -40.36 -31.02
CA GLY A 344 6.89 -40.97 -30.47
C GLY A 344 7.02 -41.63 -29.11
N LYS A 345 7.87 -42.57 -28.96
CA LYS A 345 8.11 -43.30 -27.70
C LYS A 345 9.56 -43.72 -27.60
N PRO A 346 10.23 -43.55 -26.45
CA PRO A 346 11.48 -44.23 -26.23
C PRO A 346 11.19 -45.74 -26.20
N THR A 347 11.60 -46.48 -27.23
CA THR A 347 11.76 -47.92 -27.15
C THR A 347 12.65 -48.23 -25.95
N ALA A 348 12.42 -49.36 -25.28
CA ALA A 348 13.23 -49.81 -24.14
C ALA A 348 14.72 -49.74 -24.50
N ILE A 349 15.41 -48.72 -24.01
CA ILE A 349 16.78 -48.40 -24.36
C ILE A 349 17.67 -49.10 -23.33
N ILE A 350 18.62 -49.84 -23.80
CA ILE A 350 19.69 -50.40 -22.94
C ILE A 350 20.69 -49.26 -22.71
N GLU A 351 20.53 -48.54 -21.60
CA GLU A 351 21.49 -47.53 -21.16
C GLU A 351 22.71 -48.23 -20.53
N GLN A 352 23.89 -47.89 -21.01
CA GLN A 352 25.16 -48.33 -20.44
C GLN A 352 26.08 -47.13 -20.24
N THR A 353 27.08 -47.33 -19.42
CA THR A 353 28.11 -46.32 -19.21
C THR A 353 29.13 -46.38 -20.34
N TYR A 354 29.29 -45.30 -21.07
CA TYR A 354 30.26 -45.18 -22.16
C TYR A 354 31.18 -43.95 -21.94
N ASP A 355 32.43 -44.12 -22.37
CA ASP A 355 33.32 -43.00 -22.53
C ASP A 355 33.00 -42.27 -23.84
N VAL A 356 32.68 -40.97 -23.73
CA VAL A 356 32.32 -40.12 -24.88
C VAL A 356 33.42 -40.10 -25.94
N ARG A 357 34.68 -40.20 -25.52
CA ARG A 357 35.83 -40.29 -26.47
C ARG A 357 35.74 -41.50 -27.37
N THR A 358 35.33 -42.65 -26.85
CA THR A 358 35.15 -43.88 -27.62
C THR A 358 34.07 -43.72 -28.67
N ILE A 359 32.92 -43.10 -28.30
CA ILE A 359 31.80 -42.85 -29.22
C ILE A 359 32.25 -41.91 -30.35
N LEU A 360 32.95 -40.83 -30.02
CA LEU A 360 33.41 -39.84 -30.99
C LEU A 360 34.48 -40.40 -31.93
N ASN A 361 35.43 -41.20 -31.43
CA ASN A 361 36.44 -41.85 -32.27
C ASN A 361 35.81 -42.77 -33.30
N GLU A 362 34.71 -43.46 -32.98
CA GLU A 362 34.01 -44.34 -33.94
C GLU A 362 33.31 -43.58 -35.06
N VAL A 363 32.78 -42.38 -34.79
CA VAL A 363 32.11 -41.54 -35.81
C VAL A 363 33.08 -40.59 -36.51
N ALA A 364 34.27 -40.35 -35.94
CA ALA A 364 35.25 -39.42 -36.49
C ALA A 364 35.70 -39.77 -37.91
N LEU A 365 35.86 -41.06 -38.19
CA LEU A 365 36.24 -41.53 -39.55
C LEU A 365 35.15 -41.22 -40.59
N ILE A 366 33.89 -41.35 -40.23
CA ILE A 366 32.74 -41.03 -41.10
C ILE A 366 32.69 -39.53 -41.32
N ILE A 367 32.81 -38.73 -40.26
CA ILE A 367 32.80 -37.27 -40.34
C ILE A 367 33.98 -36.73 -41.16
N GLN A 368 35.17 -37.29 -40.94
CA GLN A 368 36.37 -36.94 -41.71
C GLN A 368 36.20 -37.23 -43.19
N SER A 369 35.65 -38.41 -43.56
CA SER A 369 35.39 -38.77 -44.94
C SER A 369 34.41 -37.80 -45.63
N GLU A 370 33.33 -37.44 -44.92
CA GLU A 370 32.32 -36.50 -45.44
C GLU A 370 32.86 -35.06 -45.54
N ALA A 371 33.60 -34.62 -44.55
CA ALA A 371 34.28 -33.31 -44.56
C ALA A 371 35.28 -33.21 -45.74
N ASN A 372 36.05 -34.26 -45.99
CA ASN A 372 36.98 -34.32 -47.11
C ASN A 372 36.29 -34.24 -48.47
N LEU A 373 35.14 -34.89 -48.64
CA LEU A 373 34.33 -34.80 -49.87
C LEU A 373 33.90 -33.35 -50.20
N HIS A 374 33.68 -32.54 -49.16
CA HIS A 374 33.30 -31.14 -49.26
C HIS A 374 34.50 -30.18 -49.12
N ASN A 375 35.73 -30.67 -49.02
CA ASN A 375 36.97 -29.92 -48.80
C ASN A 375 36.91 -29.04 -47.53
N ILE A 376 36.32 -29.56 -46.45
CA ILE A 376 36.22 -28.94 -45.13
C ILE A 376 37.32 -29.50 -44.22
N VAL A 377 37.95 -28.66 -43.42
CA VAL A 377 38.98 -29.06 -42.46
C VAL A 377 38.29 -29.55 -41.17
N PHE A 378 38.56 -30.80 -40.78
CA PHE A 378 37.96 -31.38 -39.55
C PHE A 378 38.99 -31.49 -38.44
N HIS A 379 38.62 -30.99 -37.24
CA HIS A 379 39.42 -31.11 -36.01
C HIS A 379 38.61 -31.79 -34.90
N LEU A 380 39.21 -32.75 -34.22
CA LEU A 380 38.64 -33.41 -33.05
C LEU A 380 39.56 -33.24 -31.85
N HIS A 381 39.07 -32.56 -30.81
CA HIS A 381 39.78 -32.30 -29.56
C HIS A 381 39.14 -33.07 -28.41
N LEU A 382 39.83 -34.08 -27.91
CA LEU A 382 39.37 -34.95 -26.83
C LEU A 382 40.22 -34.70 -25.58
N PRO A 383 39.66 -34.77 -24.38
CA PRO A 383 40.42 -34.67 -23.14
C PRO A 383 41.25 -35.94 -22.89
N ASP A 384 42.36 -35.83 -22.15
CA ASP A 384 43.20 -36.96 -21.80
C ASP A 384 42.50 -37.99 -20.88
N ARG A 385 41.62 -37.49 -20.01
CA ARG A 385 40.88 -38.29 -19.05
C ARG A 385 39.55 -38.78 -19.65
N PRO A 386 39.13 -40.04 -19.31
CA PRO A 386 37.83 -40.55 -19.75
C PRO A 386 36.68 -39.71 -19.23
N VAL A 387 35.67 -39.53 -20.09
CA VAL A 387 34.43 -38.78 -19.76
C VAL A 387 33.28 -39.74 -19.88
N HIS A 388 32.84 -40.27 -18.74
CA HIS A 388 31.79 -41.29 -18.70
C HIS A 388 30.40 -40.68 -18.62
N ILE A 389 29.51 -41.11 -19.51
CA ILE A 389 28.08 -40.76 -19.50
C ILE A 389 27.25 -42.05 -19.57
N ARG A 390 26.03 -41.99 -19.04
CA ARG A 390 25.06 -43.11 -19.14
C ARG A 390 24.08 -42.83 -20.27
N CYS A 391 24.21 -43.61 -21.37
CA CYS A 391 23.41 -43.38 -22.57
C CYS A 391 23.30 -44.65 -23.44
N SER A 392 22.56 -44.59 -24.56
CA SER A 392 22.69 -45.50 -25.68
C SER A 392 23.78 -44.97 -26.62
N LYS A 393 24.73 -45.85 -26.98
CA LYS A 393 25.82 -45.53 -27.91
C LYS A 393 25.29 -45.05 -29.26
N ASP A 394 24.29 -45.74 -29.81
CA ASP A 394 23.70 -45.40 -31.10
C ASP A 394 22.97 -44.05 -31.09
N HIS A 395 22.28 -43.71 -30.03
CA HIS A 395 21.66 -42.42 -29.88
C HIS A 395 22.68 -41.28 -29.88
N MET A 396 23.79 -41.44 -29.17
CA MET A 396 24.83 -40.41 -29.15
C MET A 396 25.53 -40.27 -30.52
N LYS A 397 25.79 -41.42 -31.21
CA LYS A 397 26.29 -41.38 -32.59
C LYS A 397 25.32 -40.62 -33.51
N GLN A 398 24.03 -40.90 -33.42
CA GLN A 398 22.98 -40.21 -34.20
C GLN A 398 22.97 -38.69 -33.94
N VAL A 399 23.04 -38.27 -32.68
CA VAL A 399 23.10 -36.83 -32.33
C VAL A 399 24.31 -36.17 -32.98
N VAL A 400 25.51 -36.77 -32.83
CA VAL A 400 26.74 -36.22 -33.38
C VAL A 400 26.67 -36.14 -34.91
N LEU A 401 26.25 -37.23 -35.56
CA LEU A 401 26.14 -37.29 -37.03
C LEU A 401 25.11 -36.30 -37.59
N ASN A 402 23.95 -36.16 -36.95
CA ASN A 402 22.93 -35.16 -37.37
C ASN A 402 23.44 -33.75 -37.28
N ILE A 403 24.13 -33.39 -36.21
CA ILE A 403 24.65 -32.03 -36.01
C ILE A 403 25.81 -31.76 -36.97
N THR A 404 26.77 -32.68 -37.13
CA THR A 404 27.90 -32.54 -38.04
C THR A 404 27.45 -32.48 -39.49
N LYS A 405 26.45 -33.26 -39.91
CA LYS A 405 25.86 -33.20 -41.24
C LYS A 405 25.25 -31.80 -41.49
N ASN A 406 24.50 -31.27 -40.52
CA ASN A 406 23.94 -29.91 -40.65
C ASN A 406 25.03 -28.84 -40.76
N ALA A 407 26.14 -29.01 -40.03
CA ALA A 407 27.30 -28.12 -40.08
C ALA A 407 27.98 -28.20 -41.46
N ILE A 408 28.27 -29.40 -41.98
CA ILE A 408 28.88 -29.60 -43.30
C ILE A 408 28.03 -29.00 -44.42
N GLU A 409 26.71 -29.20 -44.36
CA GLU A 409 25.76 -28.62 -45.34
C GLU A 409 25.66 -27.08 -45.28
N ALA A 410 26.07 -26.48 -44.16
CA ALA A 410 26.11 -25.00 -44.00
C ALA A 410 27.43 -24.38 -44.39
N MET A 411 28.48 -25.19 -44.66
CA MET A 411 29.84 -24.76 -44.95
C MET A 411 30.15 -24.81 -46.44
N THR A 412 31.26 -24.16 -46.82
CA THR A 412 31.81 -24.10 -48.18
C THR A 412 33.27 -24.56 -48.16
N PHE A 413 33.89 -24.59 -49.35
CA PHE A 413 35.28 -24.97 -49.50
C PHE A 413 36.21 -24.14 -48.59
N GLY A 414 37.05 -24.86 -47.80
CA GLY A 414 38.02 -24.24 -46.90
C GLY A 414 37.52 -23.87 -45.51
N ASP A 415 36.23 -24.08 -45.23
CA ASP A 415 35.66 -23.92 -43.88
C ASP A 415 36.16 -25.01 -42.92
N THR A 416 35.94 -24.77 -41.62
CA THR A 416 36.44 -25.65 -40.55
C THR A 416 35.30 -26.17 -39.67
N LEU A 417 35.28 -27.48 -39.44
CA LEU A 417 34.45 -28.18 -38.47
C LEU A 417 35.28 -28.60 -37.28
N THR A 418 34.93 -28.16 -36.08
CA THR A 418 35.68 -28.55 -34.88
C THR A 418 34.76 -29.16 -33.84
N ILE A 419 35.16 -30.27 -33.25
CA ILE A 419 34.50 -30.93 -32.14
C ILE A 419 35.38 -30.86 -30.90
N PHE A 420 34.86 -30.29 -29.82
CA PHE A 420 35.51 -30.22 -28.50
C PHE A 420 34.74 -31.02 -27.48
N VAL A 421 35.45 -31.82 -26.68
CA VAL A 421 34.89 -32.45 -25.49
C VAL A 421 35.63 -31.92 -24.26
N THR A 422 34.86 -31.40 -23.33
CA THR A 422 35.34 -31.01 -22.00
C THR A 422 34.39 -31.57 -20.95
N ASN A 423 34.73 -31.44 -19.70
CA ASN A 423 33.81 -31.73 -18.61
C ASN A 423 34.03 -30.74 -17.46
N ASN A 424 32.97 -30.41 -16.75
CA ASN A 424 32.99 -29.78 -15.43
C ASN A 424 32.77 -30.82 -14.33
N GLU A 425 32.49 -30.39 -13.12
CA GLU A 425 32.27 -31.31 -11.97
C GLU A 425 31.04 -32.22 -12.11
N THR A 426 30.05 -31.83 -12.91
CA THR A 426 28.74 -32.48 -12.97
C THR A 426 28.32 -32.96 -14.37
N HIS A 427 28.86 -32.36 -15.44
CA HIS A 427 28.44 -32.61 -16.82
C HIS A 427 29.59 -32.80 -17.77
N ALA A 428 29.44 -33.70 -18.72
CA ALA A 428 30.20 -33.78 -19.95
C ALA A 428 29.67 -32.67 -20.90
N GLN A 429 30.59 -31.92 -21.51
CA GLN A 429 30.27 -30.82 -22.43
C GLN A 429 30.86 -31.18 -23.81
N LEU A 430 29.98 -31.29 -24.80
CA LEU A 430 30.34 -31.50 -26.19
C LEU A 430 29.99 -30.23 -26.97
N GLN A 431 30.95 -29.66 -27.68
CA GLN A 431 30.76 -28.51 -28.55
C GLN A 431 31.09 -28.89 -29.99
N ILE A 432 30.19 -28.61 -30.91
CA ILE A 432 30.38 -28.79 -32.35
C ILE A 432 30.31 -27.40 -32.99
N ILE A 433 31.40 -26.99 -33.59
CA ILE A 433 31.64 -25.63 -34.10
C ILE A 433 31.87 -25.69 -35.60
N ASP A 434 31.09 -24.94 -36.37
CA ASP A 434 31.32 -24.71 -37.80
C ASP A 434 31.59 -23.22 -38.08
N THR A 435 32.34 -22.96 -39.16
CA THR A 435 32.60 -21.63 -39.69
C THR A 435 31.70 -21.28 -40.90
N GLY A 436 30.59 -21.97 -41.05
CA GLY A 436 29.69 -21.85 -42.19
C GLY A 436 28.86 -20.54 -42.15
N LYS A 437 27.80 -20.50 -42.98
CA LYS A 437 26.94 -19.32 -43.18
C LYS A 437 26.16 -18.87 -41.95
N GLY A 438 26.18 -19.61 -40.85
CA GLY A 438 25.44 -19.31 -39.63
C GLY A 438 23.92 -19.30 -39.80
N ILE A 439 23.19 -18.85 -38.76
CA ILE A 439 21.74 -18.89 -38.69
C ILE A 439 21.19 -17.51 -38.28
N PRO A 440 20.31 -16.87 -39.09
CA PRO A 440 19.68 -15.64 -38.76
C PRO A 440 18.91 -15.67 -37.45
N LYS A 441 18.96 -14.60 -36.66
CA LYS A 441 18.40 -14.55 -35.29
C LYS A 441 16.89 -14.85 -35.21
N HIS A 442 16.13 -14.50 -36.24
CA HIS A 442 14.68 -14.76 -36.30
C HIS A 442 14.37 -16.25 -36.49
N ILE A 443 15.28 -17.01 -37.15
CA ILE A 443 15.15 -18.47 -37.39
C ILE A 443 15.54 -19.28 -36.15
N GLN A 444 16.52 -18.80 -35.37
CA GLN A 444 17.06 -19.56 -34.21
C GLN A 444 15.96 -19.97 -33.22
N LYS A 445 14.91 -19.20 -33.06
CA LYS A 445 13.78 -19.49 -32.17
C LYS A 445 12.93 -20.69 -32.60
N HIS A 446 13.03 -21.08 -33.87
CA HIS A 446 12.21 -22.15 -34.48
C HIS A 446 12.98 -23.42 -34.79
N LEU A 447 14.30 -23.44 -34.57
CA LEU A 447 15.17 -24.59 -34.92
C LEU A 447 14.76 -25.92 -34.30
N PHE A 448 14.17 -25.88 -33.13
CA PHE A 448 13.68 -27.06 -32.41
C PHE A 448 12.17 -27.30 -32.58
N HIS A 449 11.49 -26.60 -33.53
CA HIS A 449 10.10 -26.91 -33.87
C HIS A 449 10.05 -28.04 -34.89
N PRO A 450 9.23 -29.08 -34.70
CA PRO A 450 9.07 -30.17 -35.63
C PRO A 450 8.69 -29.68 -37.03
N PHE A 451 9.30 -30.31 -38.06
CA PHE A 451 9.08 -30.00 -39.49
C PHE A 451 9.56 -28.62 -39.94
N PHE A 452 10.25 -27.87 -39.09
CA PHE A 452 10.83 -26.61 -39.48
C PHE A 452 12.16 -26.86 -40.26
N THR A 453 12.19 -26.50 -41.52
CA THR A 453 13.37 -26.54 -42.37
C THR A 453 13.39 -25.44 -43.38
N ASN A 454 14.57 -24.93 -43.70
CA ASN A 454 14.81 -23.99 -44.81
C ASN A 454 15.51 -24.70 -46.00
N LYS A 455 15.53 -26.05 -46.00
CA LYS A 455 16.18 -26.87 -47.06
C LYS A 455 15.11 -27.58 -47.87
N ASP A 456 15.27 -27.62 -49.18
CA ASP A 456 14.32 -28.28 -50.09
C ASP A 456 14.21 -29.80 -49.88
N THR A 457 15.28 -30.44 -49.33
CA THR A 457 15.34 -31.88 -49.08
C THR A 457 15.38 -32.29 -47.62
N GLY A 458 15.25 -31.34 -46.69
CA GLY A 458 15.33 -31.60 -45.25
C GLY A 458 14.01 -32.00 -44.63
N THR A 459 13.98 -32.99 -43.75
CA THR A 459 12.76 -33.40 -43.01
C THR A 459 12.36 -32.43 -41.91
N GLY A 460 13.25 -31.53 -41.45
CA GLY A 460 13.03 -30.62 -40.31
C GLY A 460 12.91 -31.38 -38.97
N LEU A 461 13.31 -32.63 -38.88
CA LEU A 461 13.24 -33.47 -37.70
C LEU A 461 14.59 -33.65 -36.98
N GLY A 462 15.72 -33.56 -37.69
CA GLY A 462 17.04 -33.89 -37.16
C GLY A 462 17.40 -33.18 -35.86
N LEU A 463 17.23 -31.85 -35.76
CA LEU A 463 17.51 -31.10 -34.52
C LEU A 463 16.51 -31.39 -33.40
N VAL A 464 15.24 -31.62 -33.73
CA VAL A 464 14.20 -31.99 -32.77
C VAL A 464 14.54 -33.35 -32.14
N ILE A 465 14.99 -34.28 -32.94
CA ILE A 465 15.46 -35.62 -32.51
C ILE A 465 16.69 -35.49 -31.61
N CYS A 466 17.68 -34.69 -32.01
CA CYS A 466 18.85 -34.42 -31.17
C CYS A 466 18.45 -33.89 -29.80
N LYS A 467 17.55 -32.87 -29.75
CA LYS A 467 17.03 -32.34 -28.50
C LYS A 467 16.34 -33.43 -27.68
N ARG A 468 15.45 -34.19 -28.28
CA ARG A 468 14.72 -35.26 -27.61
C ARG A 468 15.66 -36.35 -27.03
N ILE A 469 16.67 -36.75 -27.78
CA ILE A 469 17.68 -37.74 -27.31
C ILE A 469 18.45 -37.18 -26.12
N ILE A 470 18.91 -35.92 -26.18
CA ILE A 470 19.69 -35.33 -25.10
C ILE A 470 18.83 -35.12 -23.84
N GLU A 471 17.59 -34.67 -23.99
CA GLU A 471 16.64 -34.55 -22.87
C GLU A 471 16.30 -35.90 -22.21
N MET A 472 16.29 -37.02 -22.96
CA MET A 472 16.08 -38.36 -22.40
C MET A 472 17.20 -38.77 -21.41
N TYR A 473 18.41 -38.25 -21.58
CA TYR A 473 19.54 -38.47 -20.69
C TYR A 473 19.72 -37.31 -19.67
N ASN A 474 18.67 -36.54 -19.40
CA ASN A 474 18.69 -35.38 -18.52
C ASN A 474 19.74 -34.31 -18.90
N GLY A 475 20.09 -34.25 -20.19
CA GLY A 475 21.01 -33.31 -20.75
C GLY A 475 20.31 -32.09 -21.35
N HIS A 476 21.10 -31.13 -21.79
CA HIS A 476 20.65 -29.91 -22.45
C HIS A 476 21.40 -29.69 -23.77
N ILE A 477 20.69 -29.17 -24.78
CA ILE A 477 21.24 -28.73 -26.05
C ILE A 477 20.82 -27.32 -26.36
N PHE A 478 21.78 -26.47 -26.74
CA PHE A 478 21.54 -25.09 -27.16
C PHE A 478 22.46 -24.68 -28.29
N ILE A 479 22.04 -23.74 -29.11
CA ILE A 479 22.71 -23.32 -30.33
C ILE A 479 23.00 -21.82 -30.24
N ASN A 480 24.28 -21.46 -30.45
CA ASN A 480 24.73 -20.10 -30.62
C ASN A 480 25.20 -19.94 -32.06
N SER A 481 24.63 -18.98 -32.79
CA SER A 481 25.00 -18.75 -34.19
C SER A 481 24.97 -17.28 -34.52
N ILE A 482 25.92 -16.85 -35.33
CA ILE A 482 26.00 -15.52 -35.91
C ILE A 482 25.98 -15.71 -37.42
N GLU A 483 25.10 -14.98 -38.10
CA GLU A 483 24.95 -15.03 -39.55
C GLU A 483 26.24 -14.60 -40.24
N ASN A 484 26.73 -15.44 -41.15
CA ASN A 484 28.01 -15.33 -41.86
C ASN A 484 29.29 -15.52 -41.03
N GLU A 485 29.19 -15.98 -39.78
CA GLU A 485 30.36 -16.28 -38.93
C GLU A 485 30.43 -17.74 -38.53
N GLY A 486 29.27 -18.45 -38.49
CA GLY A 486 29.19 -19.86 -38.15
C GLY A 486 28.23 -20.20 -37.05
N THR A 487 28.24 -21.47 -36.63
CA THR A 487 27.36 -22.01 -35.60
C THR A 487 28.14 -22.81 -34.57
N THR A 488 27.78 -22.67 -33.30
CA THR A 488 28.26 -23.53 -32.22
C THR A 488 27.06 -24.22 -31.57
N VAL A 489 27.04 -25.53 -31.62
CA VAL A 489 26.06 -26.35 -30.89
C VAL A 489 26.70 -26.85 -29.61
N HIS A 490 26.08 -26.58 -28.50
CA HIS A 490 26.51 -27.01 -27.17
C HIS A 490 25.57 -28.09 -26.66
N ILE A 491 26.16 -29.20 -26.17
CA ILE A 491 25.47 -30.33 -25.57
C ILE A 491 26.05 -30.56 -24.19
N GLU A 492 25.19 -30.64 -23.20
CA GLU A 492 25.57 -30.98 -21.83
C GLU A 492 24.84 -32.24 -21.38
N ILE A 493 25.57 -33.23 -20.86
CA ILE A 493 25.00 -34.49 -20.36
C ILE A 493 25.57 -34.77 -18.98
N PRO A 494 24.76 -35.18 -17.99
CA PRO A 494 25.26 -35.54 -16.66
C PRO A 494 26.37 -36.58 -16.71
N LEU A 495 27.46 -36.33 -15.97
CA LEU A 495 28.53 -37.32 -15.80
C LEU A 495 28.03 -38.50 -14.99
N HIS A 496 28.47 -39.71 -15.41
CA HIS A 496 28.31 -40.89 -14.59
C HIS A 496 29.63 -41.22 -13.90
N ILE A 497 29.65 -41.05 -12.58
CA ILE A 497 30.82 -41.38 -11.75
C ILE A 497 30.88 -42.92 -11.67
N VAL A 498 31.94 -43.47 -12.20
CA VAL A 498 32.23 -44.92 -12.16
C VAL A 498 33.00 -45.28 -10.91
#